data_0f863c7df7163b346fbfd00c0043e544
#
_entry.id   0f863c7df7163b346fbfd00c0043e544
#
_cell.length_a   1.000
_cell.length_b   1.000
_cell.length_c   1.000
_cell.angle_alpha   90.00
_cell.angle_beta   90.00
_cell.angle_gamma   90.00
#
_symmetry.space_group_name_H-M   'P 1'
#
loop_
_entity.id
_entity.type
_entity.pdbx_description
1 polymer ?
#
loop_
_entity_poly.entity_id
_entity_poly.type
_entity_poly.pdbx_seq_one_letter_code
_entity_poly.pdbx_strand_id
1 'polypeptide(L)'
;MNLRKYFIKSHLIFFIIFLFTEKSFSIEPDSFIQNVTNEASKVLTKSISKEEKIEKLKSIALKSVDIKGIGLYTLGSHRKNLSDSQKKKYNDLFEKYFLKSFSSRLSDYTDPKINVISMEKLNEKYTIVSSILVATENTTEVKIDWRVYTKDPEKPLIRDLIIEGLSLARTQKEEFNSVIQSNDGDVNALFANLTEFINR
;
A
#
# COMPACT_ATOMS: atom_id res chain seq x y z
N MET A 1 -62.14 2.63 -60.43
CA MET A 1 -61.04 3.56 -60.16
C MET A 1 -60.34 3.10 -58.89
N ASN A 2 -59.18 2.46 -59.04
CA ASN A 2 -58.51 1.66 -57.99
C ASN A 2 -57.64 2.50 -57.09
N LEU A 3 -57.93 2.59 -55.80
CA LEU A 3 -57.07 3.15 -54.75
C LEU A 3 -56.21 2.05 -54.20
N ARG A 4 -54.95 2.03 -54.60
CA ARG A 4 -53.86 1.16 -54.03
C ARG A 4 -53.54 1.65 -52.63
N LYS A 5 -53.86 0.82 -51.62
CA LYS A 5 -53.40 0.98 -50.25
C LYS A 5 -51.91 0.66 -50.17
N TYR A 6 -51.08 1.66 -49.88
CA TYR A 6 -49.70 1.46 -49.50
C TYR A 6 -49.65 1.08 -48.02
N PHE A 7 -49.35 -0.20 -47.77
CA PHE A 7 -49.00 -0.71 -46.46
C PHE A 7 -47.54 -0.32 -46.16
N ILE A 8 -47.37 0.70 -45.30
CA ILE A 8 -46.05 1.01 -44.75
C ILE A 8 -45.83 0.04 -43.60
N LYS A 9 -44.96 -0.98 -43.82
CA LYS A 9 -44.44 -1.85 -42.76
C LYS A 9 -43.44 -1.04 -41.96
N SER A 10 -43.88 -0.50 -40.82
CA SER A 10 -42.99 0.05 -39.80
C SER A 10 -42.24 -1.10 -39.15
N HIS A 11 -40.94 -1.22 -39.48
CA HIS A 11 -40.01 -2.11 -38.76
C HIS A 11 -39.61 -1.38 -37.51
N LEU A 12 -40.23 -1.73 -36.38
CA LEU A 12 -39.83 -1.33 -35.04
C LEU A 12 -38.55 -2.07 -34.71
N ILE A 13 -37.38 -1.46 -34.97
CA ILE A 13 -36.09 -1.96 -34.54
C ILE A 13 -36.01 -1.73 -33.03
N PHE A 14 -36.27 -2.78 -32.29
CA PHE A 14 -36.06 -2.81 -30.83
C PHE A 14 -34.56 -2.89 -30.60
N PHE A 15 -33.93 -1.71 -30.41
CA PHE A 15 -32.51 -1.62 -30.04
C PHE A 15 -32.40 -2.01 -28.57
N ILE A 16 -32.13 -3.31 -28.31
CA ILE A 16 -31.82 -3.82 -26.98
C ILE A 16 -30.43 -3.30 -26.65
N ILE A 17 -30.36 -2.17 -25.92
CA ILE A 17 -29.14 -1.71 -25.26
C ILE A 17 -28.87 -2.72 -24.16
N PHE A 18 -28.00 -3.68 -24.44
CA PHE A 18 -27.41 -4.56 -23.45
C PHE A 18 -26.48 -3.68 -22.60
N LEU A 19 -27.01 -3.14 -21.51
CA LEU A 19 -26.19 -2.52 -20.46
C LEU A 19 -25.31 -3.62 -19.87
N PHE A 20 -24.11 -3.78 -20.41
CA PHE A 20 -23.04 -4.48 -19.73
C PHE A 20 -22.71 -3.66 -18.47
N THR A 21 -23.38 -3.98 -17.38
CA THR A 21 -22.91 -3.57 -16.06
C THR A 21 -21.60 -4.34 -15.83
N GLU A 22 -20.49 -3.72 -16.17
CA GLU A 22 -19.20 -4.21 -15.69
C GLU A 22 -19.30 -4.27 -14.17
N LYS A 23 -19.35 -5.48 -13.61
CA LYS A 23 -19.21 -5.66 -12.17
C LYS A 23 -17.80 -5.26 -11.83
N SER A 24 -17.59 -4.00 -11.43
CA SER A 24 -16.36 -3.58 -10.79
C SER A 24 -16.16 -4.48 -9.56
N PHE A 25 -15.12 -5.29 -9.59
CA PHE A 25 -14.74 -6.16 -8.48
C PHE A 25 -14.05 -5.29 -7.43
N SER A 26 -14.85 -4.70 -6.54
CA SER A 26 -14.31 -4.02 -5.35
C SER A 26 -13.67 -5.04 -4.42
N ILE A 27 -12.44 -4.77 -4.01
CA ILE A 27 -11.76 -5.53 -2.96
C ILE A 27 -12.03 -4.79 -1.64
N GLU A 28 -12.75 -5.44 -0.72
CA GLU A 28 -13.01 -4.87 0.59
C GLU A 28 -11.71 -4.69 1.38
N PRO A 29 -11.47 -3.51 1.98
CA PRO A 29 -10.19 -3.18 2.62
C PRO A 29 -9.82 -4.11 3.78
N ASP A 30 -10.77 -4.59 4.56
CA ASP A 30 -10.58 -5.56 5.64
C ASP A 30 -10.11 -6.92 5.11
N SER A 31 -10.79 -7.42 4.09
CA SER A 31 -10.42 -8.66 3.39
C SER A 31 -9.06 -8.55 2.73
N PHE A 32 -8.73 -7.37 2.15
CA PHE A 32 -7.42 -7.09 1.61
C PHE A 32 -6.33 -7.20 2.67
N ILE A 33 -6.48 -6.54 3.82
CA ILE A 33 -5.50 -6.60 4.91
C ILE A 33 -5.39 -8.03 5.48
N GLN A 34 -6.53 -8.71 5.69
CA GLN A 34 -6.49 -10.09 6.17
C GLN A 34 -5.75 -11.02 5.21
N ASN A 35 -5.93 -10.85 3.89
CA ASN A 35 -5.23 -11.64 2.88
C ASN A 35 -3.73 -11.35 2.86
N VAL A 36 -3.33 -10.08 2.87
CA VAL A 36 -1.91 -9.67 2.89
C VAL A 36 -1.20 -10.19 4.13
N THR A 37 -1.81 -10.07 5.30
CA THR A 37 -1.24 -10.54 6.56
C THR A 37 -1.16 -12.07 6.64
N ASN A 38 -2.17 -12.78 6.12
CA ASN A 38 -2.15 -14.23 6.00
C ASN A 38 -1.05 -14.72 5.04
N GLU A 39 -0.84 -14.02 3.91
CA GLU A 39 0.22 -14.35 2.96
C GLU A 39 1.60 -14.17 3.61
N ALA A 40 1.81 -13.06 4.33
CA ALA A 40 3.04 -12.80 5.07
C ALA A 40 3.28 -13.86 6.17
N SER A 41 2.28 -14.18 6.98
CA SER A 41 2.36 -15.22 8.01
C SER A 41 2.74 -16.58 7.43
N LYS A 42 2.11 -16.99 6.30
CA LYS A 42 2.47 -18.23 5.59
C LYS A 42 3.93 -18.27 5.12
N VAL A 43 4.51 -17.12 4.77
CA VAL A 43 5.95 -17.04 4.43
C VAL A 43 6.81 -17.22 5.67
N LEU A 44 6.45 -16.57 6.77
CA LEU A 44 7.21 -16.57 8.01
C LEU A 44 7.23 -17.93 8.70
N THR A 45 6.15 -18.71 8.58
CA THR A 45 6.04 -20.07 9.16
C THR A 45 6.73 -21.17 8.35
N LYS A 46 7.12 -20.88 7.08
CA LYS A 46 7.80 -21.88 6.25
C LYS A 46 9.22 -22.18 6.73
N SER A 47 9.62 -23.45 6.62
CA SER A 47 10.99 -23.93 6.85
C SER A 47 11.89 -23.64 5.64
N ILE A 48 12.15 -22.35 5.37
CA ILE A 48 13.02 -21.84 4.31
C ILE A 48 14.05 -20.89 4.91
N SER A 49 15.11 -20.54 4.16
CA SER A 49 16.14 -19.62 4.65
C SER A 49 15.57 -18.23 4.96
N LYS A 50 16.29 -17.47 5.80
CA LYS A 50 15.91 -16.08 6.13
C LYS A 50 15.92 -15.21 4.88
N GLU A 51 16.89 -15.40 4.00
CA GLU A 51 17.03 -14.70 2.73
C GLU A 51 15.83 -14.95 1.81
N GLU A 52 15.40 -16.20 1.72
CA GLU A 52 14.22 -16.56 0.93
C GLU A 52 12.93 -15.97 1.51
N LYS A 53 12.79 -15.93 2.83
CA LYS A 53 11.67 -15.22 3.50
C LYS A 53 11.67 -13.73 3.14
N ILE A 54 12.84 -13.09 3.23
CA ILE A 54 13.01 -11.67 2.89
C ILE A 54 12.56 -11.39 1.45
N GLU A 55 13.00 -12.18 0.47
CA GLU A 55 12.62 -11.96 -0.92
C GLU A 55 11.10 -12.16 -1.16
N LYS A 56 10.48 -13.13 -0.50
CA LYS A 56 9.03 -13.32 -0.58
C LYS A 56 8.26 -12.16 0.08
N LEU A 57 8.73 -11.66 1.23
CA LEU A 57 8.14 -10.51 1.91
C LEU A 57 8.26 -9.22 1.08
N LYS A 58 9.41 -9.00 0.39
CA LYS A 58 9.56 -7.91 -0.58
C LYS A 58 8.54 -7.99 -1.70
N SER A 59 8.31 -9.20 -2.25
CA SER A 59 7.31 -9.42 -3.29
C SER A 59 5.90 -9.08 -2.82
N ILE A 60 5.54 -9.44 -1.59
CA ILE A 60 4.25 -9.08 -0.99
C ILE A 60 4.15 -7.57 -0.85
N ALA A 61 5.18 -6.90 -0.31
CA ALA A 61 5.18 -5.45 -0.15
C ALA A 61 5.02 -4.70 -1.48
N LEU A 62 5.73 -5.12 -2.53
CA LEU A 62 5.61 -4.51 -3.87
C LEU A 62 4.19 -4.56 -4.45
N LYS A 63 3.40 -5.56 -4.09
CA LYS A 63 2.02 -5.73 -4.57
C LYS A 63 0.99 -5.01 -3.72
N SER A 64 1.25 -4.87 -2.42
CA SER A 64 0.25 -4.44 -1.43
C SER A 64 0.51 -3.06 -0.83
N VAL A 65 1.71 -2.47 -1.02
CA VAL A 65 2.08 -1.19 -0.42
C VAL A 65 2.31 -0.13 -1.49
N ASP A 66 1.76 1.06 -1.30
CA ASP A 66 2.06 2.23 -2.14
C ASP A 66 3.41 2.87 -1.72
N ILE A 67 4.50 2.14 -1.99
CA ILE A 67 5.86 2.56 -1.59
C ILE A 67 6.18 3.94 -2.13
N LYS A 68 5.83 4.23 -3.39
CA LYS A 68 6.03 5.55 -4.01
C LYS A 68 5.23 6.65 -3.30
N GLY A 69 3.98 6.37 -2.97
CA GLY A 69 3.14 7.32 -2.25
C GLY A 69 3.65 7.61 -0.84
N ILE A 70 4.12 6.58 -0.12
CA ILE A 70 4.77 6.74 1.19
C ILE A 70 6.07 7.56 1.04
N GLY A 71 6.92 7.23 0.07
CA GLY A 71 8.15 7.97 -0.20
C GLY A 71 7.90 9.45 -0.44
N LEU A 72 6.93 9.80 -1.29
CA LEU A 72 6.56 11.19 -1.52
C LEU A 72 6.01 11.88 -0.26
N TYR A 73 5.32 11.16 0.60
CA TYR A 73 4.84 11.68 1.88
C TYR A 73 6.01 11.97 2.84
N THR A 74 6.98 11.05 2.93
CA THR A 74 8.13 11.19 3.85
C THR A 74 9.09 12.30 3.47
N LEU A 75 9.18 12.70 2.19
CA LEU A 75 9.88 13.91 1.77
C LEU A 75 9.22 15.22 2.26
N GLY A 76 7.94 15.19 2.60
CA GLY A 76 7.23 16.38 3.05
C GLY A 76 7.26 17.54 2.06
N SER A 77 7.61 18.75 2.54
CA SER A 77 7.73 19.96 1.70
C SER A 77 8.93 19.93 0.75
N HIS A 78 9.99 19.22 1.10
CA HIS A 78 11.23 19.17 0.30
C HIS A 78 11.00 18.65 -1.13
N ARG A 79 9.99 17.77 -1.33
CA ARG A 79 9.61 17.25 -2.66
C ARG A 79 9.28 18.34 -3.70
N LYS A 80 8.89 19.54 -3.26
CA LYS A 80 8.52 20.65 -4.17
C LYS A 80 9.73 21.25 -4.86
N ASN A 81 10.89 21.21 -4.21
CA ASN A 81 12.13 21.84 -4.65
C ASN A 81 13.06 20.87 -5.39
N LEU A 82 12.68 19.58 -5.50
CA LEU A 82 13.47 18.59 -6.21
C LEU A 82 13.29 18.70 -7.72
N SER A 83 14.39 18.61 -8.47
CA SER A 83 14.36 18.33 -9.90
C SER A 83 13.77 16.94 -10.19
N ASP A 84 13.37 16.69 -11.43
CA ASP A 84 12.80 15.39 -11.81
C ASP A 84 13.83 14.25 -11.68
N SER A 85 15.12 14.54 -11.94
CA SER A 85 16.22 13.60 -11.73
C SER A 85 16.40 13.25 -10.26
N GLN A 86 16.30 14.23 -9.36
CA GLN A 86 16.37 14.02 -7.92
C GLN A 86 15.15 13.23 -7.41
N LYS A 87 13.95 13.53 -7.91
CA LYS A 87 12.73 12.77 -7.58
C LYS A 87 12.87 11.31 -8.00
N LYS A 88 13.39 11.05 -9.21
CA LYS A 88 13.64 9.69 -9.67
C LYS A 88 14.66 8.98 -8.77
N LYS A 89 15.81 9.60 -8.53
CA LYS A 89 16.85 9.06 -7.63
C LYS A 89 16.30 8.74 -6.25
N TYR A 90 15.50 9.67 -5.67
CA TYR A 90 14.88 9.44 -4.37
C TYR A 90 13.93 8.24 -4.38
N ASN A 91 13.04 8.14 -5.37
CA ASN A 91 12.10 7.03 -5.47
C ASN A 91 12.83 5.68 -5.52
N ASP A 92 13.89 5.58 -6.31
CA ASP A 92 14.71 4.36 -6.44
C ASP A 92 15.41 4.01 -5.11
N LEU A 93 15.95 5.01 -4.41
CA LEU A 93 16.60 4.83 -3.09
C LEU A 93 15.55 4.47 -2.03
N PHE A 94 14.42 5.17 -1.99
CA PHE A 94 13.39 4.93 -0.99
C PHE A 94 12.77 3.53 -1.13
N GLU A 95 12.52 3.07 -2.36
CA GLU A 95 12.00 1.72 -2.58
C GLU A 95 12.96 0.66 -2.02
N LYS A 96 14.25 0.74 -2.34
CA LYS A 96 15.27 -0.18 -1.84
C LYS A 96 15.38 -0.13 -0.31
N TYR A 97 15.41 1.08 0.25
CA TYR A 97 15.43 1.31 1.70
C TYR A 97 14.22 0.68 2.38
N PHE A 98 13.02 0.99 1.87
CA PHE A 98 11.76 0.48 2.40
C PHE A 98 11.72 -1.04 2.38
N LEU A 99 12.00 -1.64 1.23
CA LEU A 99 11.97 -3.10 1.06
C LEU A 99 12.97 -3.79 1.98
N LYS A 100 14.20 -3.26 2.10
CA LYS A 100 15.24 -3.81 3.00
C LYS A 100 14.80 -3.69 4.46
N SER A 101 14.43 -2.49 4.91
CA SER A 101 14.05 -2.22 6.30
C SER A 101 12.84 -3.04 6.73
N PHE A 102 11.77 -3.04 5.91
CA PHE A 102 10.53 -3.73 6.19
C PHE A 102 10.70 -5.25 6.22
N SER A 103 11.29 -5.84 5.16
CA SER A 103 11.41 -7.29 5.06
C SER A 103 12.35 -7.88 6.11
N SER A 104 13.46 -7.18 6.43
CA SER A 104 14.39 -7.62 7.49
C SER A 104 13.70 -7.66 8.85
N ARG A 105 12.94 -6.61 9.22
CA ARG A 105 12.22 -6.57 10.50
C ARG A 105 11.14 -7.64 10.58
N LEU A 106 10.38 -7.85 9.50
CA LEU A 106 9.35 -8.90 9.49
C LEU A 106 9.94 -10.31 9.54
N SER A 107 11.09 -10.55 8.93
CA SER A 107 11.69 -11.89 8.89
C SER A 107 12.10 -12.43 10.26
N ASP A 108 12.16 -11.58 11.29
CA ASP A 108 12.47 -11.97 12.67
C ASP A 108 11.23 -12.49 13.44
N TYR A 109 10.04 -12.28 12.91
CA TYR A 109 8.82 -12.85 13.52
C TYR A 109 8.66 -14.33 13.15
N THR A 110 8.22 -15.10 14.15
CA THR A 110 7.85 -16.50 13.99
C THR A 110 6.35 -16.64 14.26
N ASP A 111 5.59 -17.11 13.27
CA ASP A 111 4.14 -17.36 13.36
C ASP A 111 3.29 -16.16 13.88
N PRO A 112 3.41 -14.95 13.28
CA PRO A 112 2.57 -13.83 13.68
C PRO A 112 1.12 -14.08 13.25
N LYS A 113 0.18 -13.92 14.17
CA LYS A 113 -1.26 -14.01 13.90
C LYS A 113 -1.88 -12.62 14.00
N ILE A 114 -2.43 -12.14 12.89
CA ILE A 114 -3.09 -10.84 12.82
C ILE A 114 -4.58 -11.07 12.57
N ASN A 115 -5.40 -10.59 13.48
CA ASN A 115 -6.86 -10.65 13.39
C ASN A 115 -7.38 -9.26 13.04
N VAL A 116 -8.02 -9.12 11.89
CA VAL A 116 -8.75 -7.91 11.52
C VAL A 116 -10.02 -7.83 12.37
N ILE A 117 -10.27 -6.66 12.97
CA ILE A 117 -11.37 -6.45 13.91
C ILE A 117 -12.46 -5.59 13.29
N SER A 118 -12.08 -4.50 12.63
CA SER A 118 -13.01 -3.51 12.08
C SER A 118 -12.38 -2.70 10.96
N MET A 119 -13.23 -1.99 10.22
CA MET A 119 -12.77 -0.97 9.29
C MET A 119 -13.63 0.29 9.40
N GLU A 120 -13.04 1.45 9.10
CA GLU A 120 -13.70 2.76 9.09
C GLU A 120 -13.27 3.55 7.84
N LYS A 121 -14.25 3.95 7.03
CA LYS A 121 -13.99 4.83 5.89
C LYS A 121 -13.73 6.25 6.36
N LEU A 122 -12.49 6.73 6.25
CA LEU A 122 -12.13 8.10 6.63
C LEU A 122 -12.63 9.14 5.61
N ASN A 123 -12.54 8.82 4.33
CA ASN A 123 -12.97 9.67 3.22
C ASN A 123 -12.98 8.85 1.92
N GLU A 124 -13.23 9.51 0.76
CA GLU A 124 -13.28 8.86 -0.55
C GLU A 124 -11.98 8.16 -1.01
N LYS A 125 -10.87 8.42 -0.32
CA LYS A 125 -9.54 7.90 -0.71
C LYS A 125 -8.94 6.95 0.31
N TYR A 126 -9.43 6.95 1.54
CA TYR A 126 -8.78 6.23 2.65
C TYR A 126 -9.77 5.53 3.55
N THR A 127 -9.45 4.30 3.87
CA THR A 127 -10.08 3.49 4.92
C THR A 127 -9.03 3.12 5.95
N ILE A 128 -9.38 3.15 7.23
CA ILE A 128 -8.60 2.53 8.30
C ILE A 128 -9.15 1.11 8.52
N VAL A 129 -8.26 0.15 8.51
CA VAL A 129 -8.55 -1.22 8.94
C VAL A 129 -7.83 -1.44 10.25
N SER A 130 -8.58 -1.78 11.29
CA SER A 130 -8.04 -2.06 12.63
C SER A 130 -7.83 -3.56 12.82
N SER A 131 -6.69 -3.93 13.36
CA SER A 131 -6.34 -5.31 13.65
C SER A 131 -5.56 -5.44 14.96
N ILE A 132 -5.45 -6.66 15.42
CA ILE A 132 -4.64 -7.03 16.57
C ILE A 132 -3.62 -8.08 16.14
N LEU A 133 -2.34 -7.82 16.42
CA LEU A 133 -1.33 -8.86 16.48
C LEU A 133 -1.53 -9.63 17.79
N VAL A 134 -1.88 -10.91 17.68
CA VAL A 134 -2.23 -11.75 18.83
C VAL A 134 -1.02 -11.96 19.71
N ALA A 135 -1.21 -11.84 21.02
CA ALA A 135 -0.19 -12.15 22.02
C ALA A 135 0.34 -13.60 21.89
N THR A 136 1.60 -13.78 22.19
CA THR A 136 2.25 -15.08 22.33
C THR A 136 2.79 -15.22 23.77
N GLU A 137 3.38 -16.35 24.12
CA GLU A 137 4.03 -16.52 25.45
C GLU A 137 5.10 -15.46 25.74
N ASN A 138 5.71 -14.89 24.68
CA ASN A 138 6.83 -13.94 24.78
C ASN A 138 6.49 -12.50 24.32
N THR A 139 5.28 -12.24 23.85
CA THR A 139 4.86 -10.93 23.34
C THR A 139 3.47 -10.56 23.81
N THR A 140 3.27 -9.27 24.10
CA THR A 140 1.94 -8.72 24.38
C THR A 140 1.14 -8.52 23.09
N GLU A 141 -0.17 -8.42 23.23
CA GLU A 141 -1.05 -7.99 22.14
C GLU A 141 -0.66 -6.59 21.66
N VAL A 142 -0.70 -6.37 20.35
CA VAL A 142 -0.37 -5.07 19.72
C VAL A 142 -1.49 -4.64 18.79
N LYS A 143 -2.00 -3.44 18.99
CA LYS A 143 -2.97 -2.85 18.08
C LYS A 143 -2.27 -2.29 16.84
N ILE A 144 -2.76 -2.65 15.64
CA ILE A 144 -2.26 -2.17 14.36
C ILE A 144 -3.43 -1.63 13.54
N ASP A 145 -3.38 -0.34 13.22
CA ASP A 145 -4.29 0.30 12.30
C ASP A 145 -3.59 0.50 10.94
N TRP A 146 -4.21 0.01 9.88
CA TRP A 146 -3.71 0.07 8.51
C TRP A 146 -4.42 1.18 7.76
N ARG A 147 -3.70 2.19 7.30
CA ARG A 147 -4.28 3.20 6.40
C ARG A 147 -4.21 2.68 4.97
N VAL A 148 -5.34 2.29 4.46
CA VAL A 148 -5.49 1.74 3.11
C VAL A 148 -5.96 2.84 2.16
N TYR A 149 -5.27 2.97 1.02
CA TYR A 149 -5.69 3.85 -0.08
C TYR A 149 -6.67 3.10 -0.96
N THR A 150 -7.89 3.59 -1.05
CA THR A 150 -9.06 2.94 -1.64
C THR A 150 -9.68 3.75 -2.78
N LYS A 151 -8.93 4.71 -3.34
CA LYS A 151 -9.41 5.49 -4.48
C LYS A 151 -9.68 4.61 -5.71
N ASP A 152 -8.86 3.58 -5.91
CA ASP A 152 -9.10 2.50 -6.86
C ASP A 152 -9.58 1.29 -6.07
N PRO A 153 -10.89 0.97 -6.12
CA PRO A 153 -11.44 -0.13 -5.33
C PRO A 153 -10.99 -1.51 -5.80
N GLU A 154 -10.46 -1.63 -7.02
CA GLU A 154 -9.91 -2.89 -7.54
C GLU A 154 -8.46 -3.12 -7.10
N LYS A 155 -7.78 -2.05 -6.66
CA LYS A 155 -6.34 -2.09 -6.29
C LYS A 155 -6.07 -1.30 -5.02
N PRO A 156 -6.63 -1.72 -3.86
CA PRO A 156 -6.30 -1.10 -2.59
C PRO A 156 -4.80 -1.26 -2.27
N LEU A 157 -4.20 -0.23 -1.64
CA LEU A 157 -2.78 -0.22 -1.28
C LEU A 157 -2.59 0.31 0.13
N ILE A 158 -1.70 -0.30 0.90
CA ILE A 158 -1.32 0.18 2.23
C ILE A 158 -0.47 1.45 2.07
N ARG A 159 -0.80 2.52 2.81
CA ARG A 159 -0.05 3.78 2.84
C ARG A 159 0.51 4.15 4.20
N ASP A 160 0.10 3.48 5.26
CA ASP A 160 0.66 3.68 6.59
C ASP A 160 0.33 2.49 7.48
N LEU A 161 1.21 2.22 8.43
CA LEU A 161 0.94 1.41 9.60
C LEU A 161 0.98 2.31 10.84
N ILE A 162 -0.05 2.19 11.67
CA ILE A 162 -0.17 2.92 12.92
C ILE A 162 -0.15 1.85 14.01
N ILE A 163 0.97 1.75 14.72
CA ILE A 163 1.20 0.74 15.79
C ILE A 163 1.05 1.44 17.12
N GLU A 164 0.10 0.99 17.95
CA GLU A 164 -0.20 1.61 19.24
C GLU A 164 -0.38 3.15 19.13
N GLY A 165 -1.03 3.60 18.05
CA GLY A 165 -1.27 5.03 17.78
C GLY A 165 -0.09 5.76 17.12
N LEU A 166 1.08 5.15 16.96
CA LEU A 166 2.25 5.74 16.32
C LEU A 166 2.26 5.43 14.82
N SER A 167 2.10 6.46 13.97
CA SER A 167 2.19 6.36 12.52
C SER A 167 3.63 6.19 12.06
N LEU A 168 3.96 5.07 11.43
CA LEU A 168 5.31 4.80 10.94
C LEU A 168 5.70 5.73 9.79
N ALA A 169 4.76 6.06 8.90
CA ALA A 169 5.04 7.01 7.81
C ALA A 169 5.31 8.43 8.34
N ARG A 170 4.62 8.85 9.41
CA ARG A 170 4.87 10.15 10.05
C ARG A 170 6.24 10.17 10.71
N THR A 171 6.57 9.16 11.52
CA THR A 171 7.87 9.03 12.17
C THR A 171 8.99 9.08 11.14
N GLN A 172 8.87 8.33 10.05
CA GLN A 172 9.87 8.34 8.99
C GLN A 172 10.01 9.71 8.31
N LYS A 173 8.90 10.44 8.14
CA LYS A 173 8.93 11.81 7.62
C LYS A 173 9.71 12.75 8.56
N GLU A 174 9.50 12.63 9.85
CA GLU A 174 10.18 13.45 10.87
C GLU A 174 11.67 13.14 10.91
N GLU A 175 12.05 11.86 10.85
CA GLU A 175 13.46 11.41 10.75
C GLU A 175 14.14 11.97 9.50
N PHE A 176 13.52 11.84 8.33
CA PHE A 176 14.07 12.35 7.07
C PHE A 176 14.20 13.88 7.07
N ASN A 177 13.20 14.57 7.60
CA ASN A 177 13.27 16.03 7.77
C ASN A 177 14.42 16.40 8.70
N SER A 178 14.63 15.67 9.79
CA SER A 178 15.75 15.91 10.72
C SER A 178 17.10 15.76 10.01
N VAL A 179 17.29 14.70 9.21
CA VAL A 179 18.53 14.51 8.43
C VAL A 179 18.78 15.68 7.48
N ILE A 180 17.75 16.12 6.75
CA ILE A 180 17.87 17.23 5.80
C ILE A 180 18.18 18.54 6.54
N GLN A 181 17.45 18.85 7.63
CA GLN A 181 17.65 20.09 8.40
C GLN A 181 19.02 20.15 9.07
N SER A 182 19.52 19.03 9.60
CA SER A 182 20.87 18.94 10.21
C SER A 182 22.00 19.11 9.19
N ASN A 183 21.70 19.16 7.90
CA ASN A 183 22.63 19.37 6.80
C ASN A 183 22.20 20.58 5.95
N ASP A 184 21.84 21.69 6.58
CA ASP A 184 21.50 22.99 5.94
C ASP A 184 20.41 22.90 4.85
N GLY A 185 19.50 21.94 4.96
CA GLY A 185 18.44 21.72 3.99
C GLY A 185 18.88 20.91 2.76
N ASP A 186 20.10 20.38 2.74
CA ASP A 186 20.59 19.59 1.60
C ASP A 186 19.94 18.19 1.56
N VAL A 187 19.11 17.96 0.57
CA VAL A 187 18.46 16.66 0.32
C VAL A 187 19.46 15.57 -0.07
N ASN A 188 20.65 15.93 -0.59
CA ASN A 188 21.67 14.94 -0.93
C ASN A 188 22.23 14.22 0.31
N ALA A 189 22.20 14.85 1.48
CA ALA A 189 22.54 14.21 2.74
C ALA A 189 21.58 13.04 3.05
N LEU A 190 20.27 13.21 2.80
CA LEU A 190 19.32 12.11 2.91
C LEU A 190 19.62 11.01 1.88
N PHE A 191 19.95 11.35 0.65
CA PHE A 191 20.29 10.34 -0.36
C PHE A 191 21.54 9.53 0.00
N ALA A 192 22.55 10.19 0.58
CA ALA A 192 23.74 9.52 1.10
C ALA A 192 23.39 8.55 2.24
N ASN A 193 22.58 9.00 3.21
CA ASN A 193 22.12 8.20 4.34
C ASN A 193 21.34 6.95 3.88
N LEU A 194 20.40 7.11 2.95
CA LEU A 194 19.66 5.99 2.38
C LEU A 194 20.59 5.01 1.64
N THR A 195 21.55 5.53 0.87
CA THR A 195 22.52 4.70 0.14
C THR A 195 23.40 3.89 1.11
N GLU A 196 23.86 4.51 2.17
CA GLU A 196 24.64 3.83 3.20
C GLU A 196 23.85 2.70 3.87
N PHE A 197 22.57 2.98 4.25
CA PHE A 197 21.71 1.96 4.83
C PHE A 197 21.48 0.77 3.88
N ILE A 198 21.28 1.04 2.59
CA ILE A 198 21.05 -0.01 1.59
C ILE A 198 22.28 -0.92 1.43
N ASN A 199 23.50 -0.37 1.57
CA ASN A 199 24.76 -1.08 1.32
C ASN A 199 25.31 -1.81 2.57
N ARG A 200 24.79 -1.53 3.76
CA ARG A 200 25.11 -2.30 5.00
C ARG A 200 24.45 -3.68 4.94
#